data_4373e718891c135fb4aef7c566c7a9b2
#
_entry.id   4373e718891c135fb4aef7c566c7a9b2
#
_cell.length_a   1.000
_cell.length_b   1.000
_cell.length_c   1.000
_cell.angle_alpha   90.00
_cell.angle_beta   90.00
_cell.angle_gamma   90.00
#
_symmetry.space_group_name_H-M   'P 1'
#
loop_
_entity.id
_entity.type
_entity.pdbx_description
1 polymer ?
#
loop_
_entity_poly.entity_id
_entity_poly.type
_entity_poly.pdbx_seq_one_letter_code
_entity_poly.pdbx_strand_id
1 'polypeptide(L)'
;FVHNKLYSRFWQPIEKAISGCEHIYLSLDGDLSQIPFADLHNGQQYISEKYILHHLLYTGDIPFIKSQRDNLEHAHRDIFFFGGAKFNIQPENDDQEKLRGQGFAYLPGTVKEINSISQLLSNQWKIHKYIGEEANEASFKQLSNQSMSGAVLHVATHGFNLEYNDSIQSTAINHKGESGYKEPLMRTGFILTGANKNWVEELPLNGENDGILTALEISAMNLTGIELAVLSTCHSAQGEIHEGEGSFGLQRAFRLAGVRSMIISLSEIPDRETVEFMTGFYRYWQQGMSKPEAFTKTQREMIGKYRNDPQKWAYFILVE
;
A
#
# COMPACT_ATOMS: atom_id res chain seq x y z
N PHE A 1 -15.17 -6.98 -20.66
CA PHE A 1 -16.65 -7.00 -20.54
C PHE A 1 -17.14 -6.37 -19.23
N VAL A 2 -16.49 -6.63 -18.08
CA VAL A 2 -16.89 -6.11 -16.77
C VAL A 2 -16.65 -4.58 -16.69
N HIS A 3 -15.50 -4.12 -17.11
CA HIS A 3 -15.07 -2.71 -17.05
C HIS A 3 -16.02 -1.75 -17.78
N ASN A 4 -16.56 -2.16 -18.94
CA ASN A 4 -17.55 -1.35 -19.68
C ASN A 4 -18.90 -1.24 -18.96
N LYS A 5 -19.30 -2.29 -18.22
CA LYS A 5 -20.53 -2.24 -17.41
C LYS A 5 -20.37 -1.31 -16.21
N LEU A 6 -19.22 -1.35 -15.54
CA LEU A 6 -18.92 -0.47 -14.43
C LEU A 6 -18.83 0.99 -14.91
N TYR A 7 -18.17 1.23 -16.07
CA TYR A 7 -18.15 2.56 -16.70
C TYR A 7 -19.57 3.10 -16.94
N SER A 8 -20.43 2.33 -17.60
CA SER A 8 -21.79 2.74 -17.92
C SER A 8 -22.63 3.03 -16.67
N ARG A 9 -22.37 2.30 -15.58
CA ARG A 9 -23.13 2.42 -14.35
C ARG A 9 -22.67 3.57 -13.45
N PHE A 10 -21.36 3.76 -13.33
CA PHE A 10 -20.80 4.66 -12.31
C PHE A 10 -20.18 5.93 -12.90
N TRP A 11 -19.63 5.88 -14.11
CA TRP A 11 -18.90 7.02 -14.69
C TRP A 11 -19.71 7.77 -15.74
N GLN A 12 -20.30 7.07 -16.68
CA GLN A 12 -21.09 7.67 -17.77
C GLN A 12 -22.16 8.66 -17.29
N PRO A 13 -22.92 8.42 -16.19
CA PRO A 13 -23.92 9.35 -15.72
C PRO A 13 -23.38 10.72 -15.31
N ILE A 14 -22.14 10.78 -14.82
CA ILE A 14 -21.49 12.01 -14.35
C ILE A 14 -20.59 12.65 -15.41
N GLU A 15 -20.26 11.97 -16.48
CA GLU A 15 -19.26 12.41 -17.46
C GLU A 15 -19.57 13.77 -18.07
N LYS A 16 -20.85 14.07 -18.32
CA LYS A 16 -21.27 15.36 -18.83
C LYS A 16 -21.00 16.50 -17.84
N ALA A 17 -21.21 16.25 -16.55
CA ALA A 17 -21.00 17.24 -15.50
C ALA A 17 -19.53 17.56 -15.26
N ILE A 18 -18.62 16.60 -15.51
CA ILE A 18 -17.18 16.77 -15.35
C ILE A 18 -16.46 17.10 -16.68
N SER A 19 -17.22 17.42 -17.72
CA SER A 19 -16.65 17.80 -19.02
C SER A 19 -15.75 19.04 -18.88
N GLY A 20 -14.52 18.94 -19.40
CA GLY A 20 -13.51 20.00 -19.29
C GLY A 20 -12.70 20.00 -18.01
N CYS A 21 -12.99 19.12 -17.05
CA CYS A 21 -12.12 18.90 -15.89
C CYS A 21 -10.93 18.03 -16.28
N GLU A 22 -9.77 18.30 -15.70
CA GLU A 22 -8.58 17.46 -15.81
C GLU A 22 -8.38 16.64 -14.53
N HIS A 23 -8.66 17.24 -13.36
CA HIS A 23 -8.50 16.64 -12.05
C HIS A 23 -9.85 16.26 -11.47
N ILE A 24 -10.01 14.99 -11.11
CA ILE A 24 -11.22 14.44 -10.52
C ILE A 24 -10.92 13.93 -9.11
N TYR A 25 -11.65 14.44 -8.13
CA TYR A 25 -11.54 14.04 -6.72
C TYR A 25 -12.63 13.01 -6.42
N LEU A 26 -12.21 11.82 -6.00
CA LEU A 26 -13.05 10.67 -5.71
C LEU A 26 -13.05 10.41 -4.20
N SER A 27 -14.17 10.64 -3.53
CA SER A 27 -14.41 10.19 -2.15
C SER A 27 -15.38 9.02 -2.22
N LEU A 28 -14.81 7.82 -2.20
CA LEU A 28 -15.53 6.57 -2.41
C LEU A 28 -15.85 5.92 -1.06
N ASP A 29 -17.02 5.31 -0.95
CA ASP A 29 -17.46 4.62 0.26
C ASP A 29 -17.92 3.19 -0.07
N GLY A 30 -17.78 2.30 0.91
CA GLY A 30 -18.12 0.88 0.78
C GLY A 30 -17.41 0.20 -0.40
N ASP A 31 -18.14 -0.64 -1.11
CA ASP A 31 -17.61 -1.44 -2.23
C ASP A 31 -17.04 -0.61 -3.38
N LEU A 32 -17.43 0.66 -3.49
CA LEU A 32 -16.88 1.54 -4.53
C LEU A 32 -15.38 1.82 -4.32
N SER A 33 -14.91 1.80 -3.10
CA SER A 33 -13.49 2.00 -2.78
C SER A 33 -12.58 0.88 -3.31
N GLN A 34 -13.16 -0.27 -3.63
CA GLN A 34 -12.47 -1.45 -4.17
C GLN A 34 -12.37 -1.44 -5.70
N ILE A 35 -13.12 -0.55 -6.35
CA ILE A 35 -13.14 -0.47 -7.81
C ILE A 35 -11.90 0.31 -8.28
N PRO A 36 -11.04 -0.28 -9.13
CA PRO A 36 -9.93 0.44 -9.76
C PRO A 36 -10.48 1.39 -10.84
N PHE A 37 -10.96 2.58 -10.41
CA PHE A 37 -11.58 3.54 -11.34
C PHE A 37 -10.68 3.88 -12.53
N ALA A 38 -9.36 3.76 -12.39
CA ALA A 38 -8.40 4.01 -13.46
C ALA A 38 -8.65 3.15 -14.70
N ASP A 39 -9.18 1.92 -14.54
CA ASP A 39 -9.40 0.98 -15.63
C ASP A 39 -10.84 1.01 -16.21
N LEU A 40 -11.70 1.88 -15.73
CA LEU A 40 -13.00 2.05 -16.33
C LEU A 40 -12.87 2.54 -17.77
N HIS A 41 -13.54 1.87 -18.70
CA HIS A 41 -13.31 2.01 -20.13
C HIS A 41 -14.62 2.25 -20.90
N ASN A 42 -14.65 3.29 -21.75
CA ASN A 42 -15.84 3.67 -22.54
C ASN A 42 -15.94 2.95 -23.89
N GLY A 43 -15.07 1.97 -24.17
CA GLY A 43 -14.93 1.31 -25.46
C GLY A 43 -13.79 1.85 -26.33
N GLN A 44 -13.29 3.06 -26.05
CA GLN A 44 -12.20 3.71 -26.79
C GLN A 44 -10.97 3.97 -25.92
N GLN A 45 -11.17 4.47 -24.71
CA GLN A 45 -10.10 4.85 -23.78
C GLN A 45 -10.48 4.57 -22.33
N TYR A 46 -9.46 4.40 -21.48
CA TYR A 46 -9.58 4.35 -20.04
C TYR A 46 -9.76 5.75 -19.45
N ILE A 47 -10.44 5.86 -18.31
CA ILE A 47 -10.65 7.19 -17.70
C ILE A 47 -9.35 7.80 -17.20
N SER A 48 -8.36 7.00 -16.80
CA SER A 48 -7.01 7.46 -16.44
C SER A 48 -6.20 8.02 -17.60
N GLU A 49 -6.56 7.70 -18.85
CA GLU A 49 -5.96 8.35 -20.02
C GLU A 49 -6.43 9.80 -20.19
N LYS A 50 -7.62 10.12 -19.68
CA LYS A 50 -8.24 11.44 -19.80
C LYS A 50 -8.10 12.29 -18.54
N TYR A 51 -8.25 11.69 -17.37
CA TYR A 51 -8.32 12.38 -16.10
C TYR A 51 -7.14 12.03 -15.18
N ILE A 52 -6.79 12.95 -14.28
CA ILE A 52 -5.95 12.72 -13.12
C ILE A 52 -6.90 12.44 -11.94
N LEU A 53 -6.84 11.22 -11.40
CA LEU A 53 -7.73 10.77 -10.34
C LEU A 53 -7.06 10.98 -8.97
N HIS A 54 -7.78 11.63 -8.07
CA HIS A 54 -7.39 11.85 -6.67
C HIS A 54 -8.34 11.06 -5.78
N HIS A 55 -7.84 10.01 -5.13
CA HIS A 55 -8.63 9.28 -4.15
C HIS A 55 -8.52 9.99 -2.80
N LEU A 56 -9.66 10.26 -2.17
CA LEU A 56 -9.76 10.97 -0.89
C LEU A 56 -10.36 10.07 0.17
N LEU A 57 -9.77 10.07 1.36
CA LEU A 57 -10.42 9.50 2.55
C LEU A 57 -11.50 10.44 3.08
N TYR A 58 -11.30 11.74 2.94
CA TYR A 58 -12.22 12.77 3.43
C TYR A 58 -12.23 13.99 2.51
N THR A 59 -13.42 14.39 2.08
CA THR A 59 -13.58 15.54 1.15
C THR A 59 -13.12 16.88 1.75
N GLY A 60 -13.10 17.00 3.08
CA GLY A 60 -12.57 18.18 3.79
C GLY A 60 -11.09 18.45 3.57
N ASP A 61 -10.33 17.47 3.05
CA ASP A 61 -8.90 17.63 2.74
C ASP A 61 -8.64 18.38 1.44
N ILE A 62 -9.65 18.58 0.57
CA ILE A 62 -9.48 19.24 -0.74
C ILE A 62 -8.81 20.62 -0.66
N PRO A 63 -9.20 21.55 0.25
CA PRO A 63 -8.55 22.86 0.34
C PRO A 63 -7.06 22.73 0.71
N PHE A 64 -6.74 21.81 1.59
CA PHE A 64 -5.37 21.55 2.01
C PHE A 64 -4.52 20.96 0.87
N ILE A 65 -5.03 19.94 0.16
CA ILE A 65 -4.39 19.33 -1.00
C ILE A 65 -4.07 20.38 -2.06
N LYS A 66 -5.04 21.27 -2.37
CA LYS A 66 -4.85 22.36 -3.33
C LYS A 66 -3.75 23.34 -2.90
N SER A 67 -3.70 23.70 -1.62
CA SER A 67 -2.65 24.62 -1.10
C SER A 67 -1.23 24.03 -1.13
N GLN A 68 -1.10 22.71 -1.06
CA GLN A 68 0.20 22.01 -1.12
C GLN A 68 0.78 21.90 -2.54
N ARG A 69 -0.06 22.02 -3.58
CA ARG A 69 0.41 21.95 -4.98
C ARG A 69 1.36 23.08 -5.34
N ASP A 70 1.21 24.24 -4.71
CA ASP A 70 2.01 25.43 -4.98
C ASP A 70 3.35 25.43 -4.26
N ASN A 71 3.60 24.50 -3.34
CA ASN A 71 4.80 24.43 -2.50
C ASN A 71 5.69 23.23 -2.85
N LEU A 72 6.03 23.08 -4.13
CA LEU A 72 6.99 22.06 -4.60
C LEU A 72 8.45 22.53 -4.33
N GLU A 73 8.82 22.74 -3.08
CA GLU A 73 10.23 22.89 -2.73
C GLU A 73 10.90 21.51 -2.81
N HIS A 74 11.84 21.39 -3.75
CA HIS A 74 12.69 20.20 -3.93
C HIS A 74 13.78 20.15 -2.85
N ALA A 75 13.39 20.13 -1.58
CA ALA A 75 14.31 19.90 -0.48
C ALA A 75 14.89 18.47 -0.58
N HIS A 76 16.11 18.29 -0.09
CA HIS A 76 16.66 16.95 0.13
C HIS A 76 15.68 16.14 0.95
N ARG A 77 15.24 15.01 0.41
CA ARG A 77 14.25 14.15 1.06
C ARG A 77 14.92 12.93 1.65
N ASP A 78 14.48 12.54 2.83
CA ASP A 78 14.77 11.22 3.39
C ASP A 78 13.77 10.21 2.84
N ILE A 79 14.25 9.00 2.43
CA ILE A 79 13.40 7.88 2.10
C ILE A 79 13.80 6.66 2.91
N PHE A 80 12.79 6.05 3.55
CA PHE A 80 12.92 4.86 4.40
C PHE A 80 12.32 3.67 3.67
N PHE A 81 13.16 2.70 3.32
CA PHE A 81 12.76 1.47 2.66
C PHE A 81 12.70 0.31 3.64
N PHE A 82 11.60 -0.44 3.60
CA PHE A 82 11.44 -1.72 4.27
C PHE A 82 11.11 -2.80 3.25
N GLY A 83 11.91 -3.89 3.18
CA GLY A 83 11.62 -5.01 2.30
C GLY A 83 12.66 -6.11 2.36
N GLY A 84 12.45 -7.19 1.58
CA GLY A 84 13.30 -8.37 1.64
C GLY A 84 13.29 -9.04 3.01
N ALA A 85 12.20 -8.91 3.77
CA ALA A 85 12.07 -9.45 5.11
C ALA A 85 12.31 -10.97 5.13
N LYS A 86 13.01 -11.44 6.16
CA LYS A 86 13.26 -12.86 6.40
C LYS A 86 12.16 -13.37 7.35
N PHE A 87 11.08 -13.91 6.79
CA PHE A 87 9.94 -14.36 7.59
C PHE A 87 10.27 -15.55 8.51
N ASN A 88 11.24 -16.39 8.13
CA ASN A 88 11.82 -17.45 8.98
C ASN A 88 13.14 -16.97 9.57
N ILE A 89 13.31 -17.07 10.90
CA ILE A 89 14.58 -16.71 11.60
C ILE A 89 15.53 -17.93 11.71
N GLN A 90 15.05 -19.15 11.52
CA GLN A 90 15.88 -20.35 11.61
C GLN A 90 16.66 -20.60 10.31
N PRO A 91 17.93 -21.13 10.41
CA PRO A 91 18.68 -21.52 9.23
C PRO A 91 17.89 -22.53 8.41
N GLU A 92 17.93 -22.35 7.09
CA GLU A 92 17.34 -23.23 6.09
C GLU A 92 17.81 -24.69 6.28
N ASN A 93 17.15 -25.45 7.13
CA ASN A 93 17.15 -26.88 7.01
C ASN A 93 16.13 -27.24 5.94
N ASP A 94 16.50 -28.10 5.03
CA ASP A 94 15.87 -28.56 3.78
C ASP A 94 14.39 -29.02 3.86
N ASP A 95 13.65 -28.66 4.89
CA ASP A 95 12.24 -28.95 5.10
C ASP A 95 11.28 -27.87 4.47
N GLN A 96 11.70 -27.21 3.39
CA GLN A 96 10.82 -26.27 2.63
C GLN A 96 9.50 -26.90 2.15
N GLU A 97 9.39 -28.22 2.11
CA GLU A 97 8.14 -28.89 1.69
C GLU A 97 7.05 -28.88 2.77
N LYS A 98 7.37 -28.72 4.04
CA LYS A 98 6.36 -28.76 5.13
C LYS A 98 5.70 -27.40 5.43
N LEU A 99 6.31 -26.29 5.00
CA LEU A 99 5.80 -24.92 5.25
C LEU A 99 4.81 -24.42 4.19
N ARG A 100 4.54 -25.19 3.15
CA ARG A 100 3.65 -24.79 2.01
C ARG A 100 2.20 -24.51 2.38
N GLY A 101 1.79 -24.65 3.61
CA GLY A 101 0.40 -24.44 4.03
C GLY A 101 0.19 -23.40 5.12
N GLN A 102 1.21 -22.87 5.79
CA GLN A 102 1.03 -22.13 7.06
C GLN A 102 1.93 -20.91 7.27
N GLY A 103 2.70 -20.45 6.29
CA GLY A 103 3.60 -19.30 6.46
C GLY A 103 3.83 -18.49 5.18
N PHE A 104 4.53 -17.36 5.32
CA PHE A 104 4.84 -16.43 4.24
C PHE A 104 6.14 -16.82 3.55
N ALA A 105 6.12 -16.89 2.21
CA ALA A 105 7.29 -17.14 1.39
C ALA A 105 8.12 -15.85 1.20
N TYR A 106 9.43 -15.99 1.04
CA TYR A 106 10.31 -14.86 0.74
C TYR A 106 9.96 -14.19 -0.58
N LEU A 107 9.99 -12.84 -0.62
CA LEU A 107 9.66 -12.01 -1.77
C LEU A 107 10.93 -11.38 -2.40
N PRO A 108 11.60 -12.04 -3.37
CA PRO A 108 12.81 -11.50 -3.98
C PRO A 108 12.58 -10.23 -4.80
N GLY A 109 11.36 -10.00 -5.28
CA GLY A 109 10.94 -8.81 -6.03
C GLY A 109 11.12 -7.53 -5.22
N THR A 110 10.86 -7.57 -3.92
CA THR A 110 10.92 -6.40 -3.03
C THR A 110 12.33 -5.81 -2.91
N VAL A 111 13.36 -6.65 -2.86
CA VAL A 111 14.76 -6.19 -2.86
C VAL A 111 15.14 -5.56 -4.20
N LYS A 112 14.66 -6.12 -5.32
CA LYS A 112 14.88 -5.54 -6.65
C LYS A 112 14.22 -4.18 -6.77
N GLU A 113 13.00 -4.04 -6.27
CA GLU A 113 12.25 -2.79 -6.22
C GLU A 113 13.03 -1.71 -5.48
N ILE A 114 13.40 -1.99 -4.22
CA ILE A 114 14.16 -1.06 -3.36
C ILE A 114 15.48 -0.66 -4.02
N ASN A 115 16.22 -1.61 -4.60
CA ASN A 115 17.51 -1.30 -5.21
C ASN A 115 17.35 -0.43 -6.48
N SER A 116 16.35 -0.71 -7.32
CA SER A 116 16.08 0.07 -8.52
C SER A 116 15.71 1.52 -8.18
N ILE A 117 14.82 1.72 -7.21
CA ILE A 117 14.41 3.04 -6.75
C ILE A 117 15.58 3.76 -6.06
N SER A 118 16.33 3.07 -5.20
CA SER A 118 17.49 3.64 -4.52
C SER A 118 18.55 4.14 -5.49
N GLN A 119 18.85 3.37 -6.55
CA GLN A 119 19.80 3.77 -7.57
C GLN A 119 19.32 5.02 -8.31
N LEU A 120 18.03 5.11 -8.60
CA LEU A 120 17.42 6.27 -9.26
C LEU A 120 17.55 7.53 -8.39
N LEU A 121 17.31 7.42 -7.08
CA LEU A 121 17.21 8.55 -6.16
C LEU A 121 18.55 8.96 -5.51
N SER A 122 19.61 8.17 -5.65
CA SER A 122 20.87 8.26 -4.88
C SER A 122 21.57 9.60 -4.92
N ASN A 123 21.37 10.41 -5.96
CA ASN A 123 22.03 11.71 -6.13
C ASN A 123 21.31 12.87 -5.43
N GLN A 124 20.03 12.68 -5.05
CA GLN A 124 19.20 13.79 -4.57
C GLN A 124 18.54 13.49 -3.22
N TRP A 125 18.43 12.21 -2.83
CA TRP A 125 17.71 11.78 -1.67
C TRP A 125 18.64 11.05 -0.69
N LYS A 126 18.41 11.22 0.60
CA LYS A 126 19.06 10.43 1.64
C LYS A 126 18.32 9.13 1.83
N ILE A 127 19.02 8.03 1.61
CA ILE A 127 18.42 6.70 1.53
C ILE A 127 18.72 5.91 2.80
N HIS A 128 17.64 5.44 3.45
CA HIS A 128 17.68 4.55 4.60
C HIS A 128 17.07 3.21 4.19
N LYS A 129 17.80 2.11 4.34
CA LYS A 129 17.37 0.77 3.93
C LYS A 129 17.31 -0.15 5.14
N TYR A 130 16.15 -0.73 5.35
CA TYR A 130 15.91 -1.82 6.28
C TYR A 130 15.56 -3.06 5.45
N ILE A 131 16.58 -3.92 5.25
CA ILE A 131 16.47 -5.10 4.37
C ILE A 131 16.85 -6.35 5.17
N GLY A 132 16.21 -7.48 4.86
CA GLY A 132 16.49 -8.75 5.52
C GLY A 132 16.14 -8.70 6.99
N GLU A 133 17.11 -8.94 7.88
CA GLU A 133 16.90 -8.94 9.33
C GLU A 133 16.52 -7.56 9.88
N GLU A 134 16.95 -6.49 9.23
CA GLU A 134 16.62 -5.12 9.62
C GLU A 134 15.18 -4.73 9.25
N ALA A 135 14.54 -5.44 8.30
CA ALA A 135 13.15 -5.25 7.94
C ALA A 135 12.21 -5.86 9.00
N ASN A 136 12.41 -5.47 10.24
CA ASN A 136 11.69 -6.00 11.42
C ASN A 136 10.81 -4.91 12.06
N GLU A 137 9.94 -5.35 12.94
CA GLU A 137 8.95 -4.51 13.61
C GLU A 137 9.58 -3.45 14.52
N ALA A 138 10.65 -3.81 15.25
CA ALA A 138 11.36 -2.87 16.12
C ALA A 138 11.96 -1.71 15.33
N SER A 139 12.60 -1.99 14.18
CA SER A 139 13.13 -0.97 13.27
C SER A 139 12.02 -0.08 12.72
N PHE A 140 10.85 -0.67 12.40
CA PHE A 140 9.71 0.10 11.92
C PHE A 140 9.16 1.04 13.00
N LYS A 141 8.94 0.55 14.21
CA LYS A 141 8.46 1.34 15.35
C LYS A 141 9.41 2.47 15.75
N GLN A 142 10.72 2.31 15.53
CA GLN A 142 11.72 3.35 15.78
C GLN A 142 11.53 4.60 14.90
N LEU A 143 10.80 4.51 13.77
CA LEU A 143 10.46 5.68 12.95
C LEU A 143 9.71 6.75 13.74
N SER A 144 8.90 6.36 14.72
CA SER A 144 8.17 7.30 15.60
C SER A 144 9.06 8.26 16.39
N ASN A 145 10.34 7.92 16.54
CA ASN A 145 11.32 8.70 17.31
C ASN A 145 12.19 9.60 16.41
N GLN A 146 11.91 9.66 15.12
CA GLN A 146 12.72 10.42 14.15
C GLN A 146 11.96 11.66 13.65
N SER A 147 12.72 12.71 13.30
CA SER A 147 12.16 13.84 12.57
C SER A 147 12.03 13.47 11.09
N MET A 148 10.80 13.42 10.57
CA MET A 148 10.52 12.95 9.21
C MET A 148 9.87 14.00 8.32
N SER A 149 10.24 15.28 8.49
CA SER A 149 9.65 16.36 7.70
C SER A 149 9.90 16.18 6.20
N GLY A 150 8.85 15.96 5.42
CA GLY A 150 8.91 15.71 3.98
C GLY A 150 9.46 14.34 3.59
N ALA A 151 9.62 13.41 4.54
CA ALA A 151 10.16 12.09 4.29
C ALA A 151 9.17 11.20 3.53
N VAL A 152 9.71 10.15 2.92
CA VAL A 152 8.96 9.09 2.24
C VAL A 152 9.19 7.76 2.95
N LEU A 153 8.14 7.02 3.18
CA LEU A 153 8.18 5.64 3.66
C LEU A 153 7.76 4.70 2.52
N HIS A 154 8.60 3.73 2.18
CA HIS A 154 8.32 2.75 1.16
C HIS A 154 8.42 1.34 1.75
N VAL A 155 7.29 0.64 1.82
CA VAL A 155 7.16 -0.69 2.42
C VAL A 155 6.83 -1.70 1.33
N ALA A 156 7.74 -2.65 1.11
CA ALA A 156 7.61 -3.73 0.13
C ALA A 156 7.70 -5.08 0.86
N THR A 157 6.55 -5.63 1.24
CA THR A 157 6.45 -6.90 2.00
C THR A 157 5.07 -7.53 1.80
N HIS A 158 4.80 -8.68 2.47
CA HIS A 158 3.45 -9.20 2.55
C HIS A 158 2.55 -8.31 3.44
N GLY A 159 1.31 -8.09 2.97
CA GLY A 159 0.23 -7.62 3.81
C GLY A 159 -0.64 -8.78 4.27
N PHE A 160 -1.42 -8.58 5.31
CA PHE A 160 -2.47 -9.50 5.71
C PHE A 160 -3.78 -8.77 5.96
N ASN A 161 -4.88 -9.49 5.75
CA ASN A 161 -6.22 -9.07 6.10
C ASN A 161 -7.01 -10.30 6.55
N LEU A 162 -7.45 -10.31 7.80
CA LEU A 162 -8.21 -11.41 8.40
C LEU A 162 -9.70 -11.07 8.36
N GLU A 163 -10.51 -11.99 7.86
CA GLU A 163 -11.97 -11.85 7.92
C GLU A 163 -12.49 -11.90 9.35
N TYR A 164 -13.55 -11.14 9.59
CA TYR A 164 -14.30 -11.30 10.82
C TYR A 164 -15.16 -12.57 10.74
N ASN A 165 -14.80 -13.57 11.52
CA ASN A 165 -15.56 -14.81 11.59
C ASN A 165 -15.98 -15.07 13.05
N ASP A 166 -17.29 -15.04 13.31
CA ASP A 166 -17.85 -15.33 14.63
C ASP A 166 -17.49 -16.73 15.17
N SER A 167 -17.19 -17.69 14.27
CA SER A 167 -16.78 -19.05 14.65
C SER A 167 -15.33 -19.14 15.18
N ILE A 168 -14.45 -18.18 14.85
CA ILE A 168 -13.08 -18.11 15.40
C ILE A 168 -13.11 -17.64 16.85
N GLN A 169 -14.20 -17.03 17.33
CA GLN A 169 -14.36 -16.65 18.73
C GLN A 169 -14.20 -17.83 19.72
N SER A 170 -14.43 -19.05 19.29
CA SER A 170 -14.41 -20.22 20.19
C SER A 170 -13.01 -20.77 20.49
N THR A 171 -12.02 -20.52 19.63
CA THR A 171 -10.65 -21.04 19.78
C THR A 171 -9.65 -20.00 20.31
N ALA A 172 -9.84 -18.72 19.99
CA ALA A 172 -8.97 -17.62 20.46
C ALA A 172 -9.32 -17.13 21.89
N ILE A 173 -10.41 -17.58 22.49
CA ILE A 173 -10.89 -17.15 23.83
C ILE A 173 -10.08 -17.77 24.99
N ASN A 174 -9.18 -18.71 24.76
CA ASN A 174 -8.69 -19.58 25.81
C ASN A 174 -7.55 -19.08 26.68
N HIS A 175 -7.00 -17.88 26.53
CA HIS A 175 -5.92 -17.48 27.44
C HIS A 175 -5.97 -16.11 28.10
N LYS A 176 -6.91 -15.19 27.82
CA LYS A 176 -7.08 -13.95 28.64
C LYS A 176 -8.38 -13.15 28.43
N GLY A 177 -9.48 -13.75 27.93
CA GLY A 177 -10.80 -13.09 28.04
C GLY A 177 -11.02 -11.79 27.23
N GLU A 178 -10.12 -11.42 26.35
CA GLU A 178 -10.25 -10.20 25.53
C GLU A 178 -10.34 -10.55 24.04
N SER A 179 -11.43 -10.11 23.41
CA SER A 179 -11.73 -10.37 22.02
C SER A 179 -10.93 -9.43 21.08
N GLY A 180 -9.61 -9.62 20.99
CA GLY A 180 -8.72 -8.76 20.19
C GLY A 180 -9.10 -8.70 18.70
N TYR A 181 -9.69 -9.75 18.15
CA TYR A 181 -10.12 -9.78 16.76
C TYR A 181 -11.41 -9.00 16.43
N LYS A 182 -12.08 -8.41 17.42
CA LYS A 182 -13.22 -7.52 17.17
C LYS A 182 -12.80 -6.15 16.62
N GLU A 183 -11.57 -5.73 16.92
CA GLU A 183 -11.04 -4.46 16.42
C GLU A 183 -10.59 -4.60 14.95
N PRO A 184 -11.22 -3.90 14.00
CA PRO A 184 -10.88 -4.03 12.57
C PRO A 184 -9.41 -3.75 12.27
N LEU A 185 -8.78 -2.83 12.99
CA LEU A 185 -7.37 -2.47 12.79
C LEU A 185 -6.38 -3.57 13.27
N MET A 186 -6.81 -4.53 14.07
CA MET A 186 -5.99 -5.70 14.42
C MET A 186 -6.01 -6.79 13.34
N ARG A 187 -6.96 -6.74 12.42
CA ARG A 187 -7.14 -7.74 11.38
C ARG A 187 -6.37 -7.47 10.10
N THR A 188 -5.66 -6.35 10.01
CA THR A 188 -4.87 -5.98 8.85
C THR A 188 -3.52 -5.41 9.26
N GLY A 189 -2.52 -5.56 8.41
CA GLY A 189 -1.16 -5.07 8.71
C GLY A 189 -0.11 -5.61 7.74
N PHE A 190 1.14 -5.56 8.20
CA PHE A 190 2.31 -6.01 7.47
C PHE A 190 2.97 -7.21 8.14
N ILE A 191 3.54 -8.06 7.30
CA ILE A 191 4.36 -9.18 7.71
C ILE A 191 5.83 -8.78 7.56
N LEU A 192 6.57 -8.81 8.68
CA LEU A 192 7.95 -8.42 8.77
C LEU A 192 8.84 -9.60 9.19
N THR A 193 10.13 -9.36 9.36
CA THR A 193 11.10 -10.40 9.72
C THR A 193 10.72 -11.11 11.02
N GLY A 194 10.73 -12.45 10.97
CA GLY A 194 10.42 -13.32 12.11
C GLY A 194 8.97 -13.74 12.25
N ALA A 195 8.07 -13.21 11.42
CA ALA A 195 6.63 -13.40 11.58
C ALA A 195 6.15 -14.86 11.50
N ASN A 196 6.78 -15.70 10.68
CA ASN A 196 6.29 -17.06 10.44
C ASN A 196 6.19 -17.88 11.73
N LYS A 197 7.11 -17.68 12.67
CA LYS A 197 7.06 -18.39 13.95
C LYS A 197 5.74 -18.11 14.68
N ASN A 198 5.39 -16.84 14.81
CA ASN A 198 4.21 -16.41 15.55
C ASN A 198 2.91 -16.68 14.77
N TRP A 199 2.96 -16.55 13.44
CA TRP A 199 1.81 -16.80 12.57
C TRP A 199 1.37 -18.27 12.55
N VAL A 200 2.35 -19.20 12.48
CA VAL A 200 2.07 -20.65 12.43
C VAL A 200 1.67 -21.21 13.80
N GLU A 201 2.23 -20.67 14.87
CA GLU A 201 1.91 -21.10 16.24
C GLU A 201 0.59 -20.51 16.77
N GLU A 202 -0.14 -19.75 15.93
CA GLU A 202 -1.41 -19.07 16.31
C GLU A 202 -1.28 -18.28 17.61
N LEU A 203 -0.12 -17.68 17.84
CA LEU A 203 0.12 -16.85 19.01
C LEU A 203 -0.70 -15.56 18.91
N PRO A 204 -1.15 -14.97 20.03
CA PRO A 204 -1.90 -13.73 20.00
C PRO A 204 -1.07 -12.62 19.34
N LEU A 205 -1.67 -11.87 18.39
CA LEU A 205 -1.05 -10.76 17.65
C LEU A 205 -0.83 -9.51 18.53
N ASN A 206 -0.35 -9.68 19.74
CA ASN A 206 -0.09 -8.61 20.71
C ASN A 206 1.30 -8.73 21.35
N GLY A 207 2.18 -9.51 20.71
CA GLY A 207 3.57 -9.65 21.11
C GLY A 207 4.38 -8.40 20.77
N GLU A 208 5.29 -8.00 21.65
CA GLU A 208 6.29 -7.00 21.27
C GLU A 208 7.27 -7.62 20.25
N ASN A 209 7.33 -7.03 19.05
CA ASN A 209 8.25 -7.44 17.97
C ASN A 209 8.08 -8.90 17.50
N ASP A 210 6.84 -9.33 17.32
CA ASP A 210 6.50 -10.67 16.82
C ASP A 210 6.63 -10.81 15.29
N GLY A 211 6.96 -9.72 14.61
CA GLY A 211 7.10 -9.62 13.16
C GLY A 211 5.77 -9.35 12.43
N ILE A 212 4.68 -9.19 13.16
CA ILE A 212 3.34 -8.93 12.62
C ILE A 212 2.91 -7.53 13.04
N LEU A 213 3.15 -6.54 12.18
CA LEU A 213 2.82 -5.15 12.49
C LEU A 213 1.38 -4.84 12.08
N THR A 214 0.49 -4.77 13.06
CA THR A 214 -0.94 -4.50 12.85
C THR A 214 -1.22 -3.04 12.51
N ALA A 215 -2.34 -2.78 11.81
CA ALA A 215 -2.80 -1.42 11.57
C ALA A 215 -3.12 -0.67 12.89
N LEU A 216 -3.52 -1.38 13.95
CA LEU A 216 -3.72 -0.77 15.26
C LEU A 216 -2.41 -0.20 15.82
N GLU A 217 -1.32 -0.96 15.76
CA GLU A 217 0.01 -0.49 16.19
C GLU A 217 0.49 0.68 15.34
N ILE A 218 0.31 0.60 14.01
CA ILE A 218 0.64 1.70 13.10
C ILE A 218 -0.14 2.96 13.49
N SER A 219 -1.44 2.84 13.80
CA SER A 219 -2.29 3.98 14.16
C SER A 219 -1.85 4.70 15.44
N ALA A 220 -1.15 3.99 16.33
CA ALA A 220 -0.58 4.54 17.57
C ALA A 220 0.81 5.16 17.38
N MET A 221 1.44 5.01 16.21
CA MET A 221 2.74 5.59 15.91
C MET A 221 2.64 7.09 15.61
N ASN A 222 3.74 7.81 15.82
CA ASN A 222 3.88 9.18 15.33
C ASN A 222 4.68 9.17 14.01
N LEU A 223 3.97 9.21 12.88
CA LEU A 223 4.53 9.30 11.54
C LEU A 223 4.29 10.69 10.92
N THR A 224 4.03 11.69 11.77
CA THR A 224 3.84 13.09 11.34
C THR A 224 5.08 13.58 10.60
N GLY A 225 4.89 14.15 9.43
CA GLY A 225 5.99 14.61 8.56
C GLY A 225 6.30 13.65 7.41
N ILE A 226 5.84 12.39 7.44
CA ILE A 226 5.86 11.54 6.24
C ILE A 226 4.89 12.14 5.22
N GLU A 227 5.46 12.58 4.10
CA GLU A 227 4.72 13.17 3.00
C GLU A 227 4.01 12.12 2.15
N LEU A 228 4.65 10.96 1.99
CA LEU A 228 4.12 9.86 1.20
C LEU A 228 4.51 8.51 1.82
N ALA A 229 3.54 7.65 2.05
CA ALA A 229 3.77 6.23 2.28
C ALA A 229 3.42 5.42 1.02
N VAL A 230 4.37 4.65 0.51
CA VAL A 230 4.16 3.70 -0.59
C VAL A 230 4.07 2.31 0.01
N LEU A 231 2.90 1.71 -0.10
CA LEU A 231 2.59 0.39 0.43
C LEU A 231 2.54 -0.60 -0.74
N SER A 232 3.73 -1.04 -1.16
CA SER A 232 3.91 -2.06 -2.20
C SER A 232 3.70 -3.44 -1.58
N THR A 233 2.47 -3.69 -1.13
CA THR A 233 2.09 -4.93 -0.47
C THR A 233 0.94 -5.58 -1.21
N CYS A 234 1.13 -6.85 -1.60
CA CYS A 234 0.04 -7.66 -2.13
C CYS A 234 -0.71 -8.30 -0.95
N HIS A 235 -2.03 -8.39 -1.03
CA HIS A 235 -2.82 -9.14 -0.05
C HIS A 235 -2.64 -10.63 -0.27
N SER A 236 -1.51 -11.19 0.16
CA SER A 236 -1.21 -12.62 0.02
C SER A 236 -1.51 -13.42 1.28
N ALA A 237 -2.43 -12.97 2.12
CA ALA A 237 -2.91 -13.79 3.23
C ALA A 237 -3.66 -15.02 2.73
N GLN A 238 -3.29 -16.20 3.21
CA GLN A 238 -4.01 -17.45 2.95
C GLN A 238 -5.40 -17.39 3.59
N GLY A 239 -6.44 -17.18 2.78
CA GLY A 239 -7.84 -17.14 3.18
C GLY A 239 -8.65 -16.50 2.07
N GLU A 240 -9.93 -16.85 1.95
CA GLU A 240 -10.85 -16.15 1.05
C GLU A 240 -10.96 -14.71 1.51
N ILE A 241 -10.34 -13.82 0.75
CA ILE A 241 -10.26 -12.39 1.07
C ILE A 241 -11.48 -11.73 0.46
N HIS A 242 -12.31 -11.08 1.29
CA HIS A 242 -13.14 -10.01 0.78
C HIS A 242 -12.22 -8.83 0.48
N GLU A 243 -11.94 -8.66 -0.82
CA GLU A 243 -11.09 -7.60 -1.34
C GLU A 243 -11.58 -6.24 -0.82
N GLY A 244 -10.68 -5.41 -0.30
CA GLY A 244 -10.95 -4.01 0.03
C GLY A 244 -10.95 -3.62 1.50
N GLU A 245 -11.42 -4.45 2.44
CA GLU A 245 -11.42 -4.06 3.87
C GLU A 245 -10.00 -3.87 4.43
N GLY A 246 -9.04 -4.69 4.00
CA GLY A 246 -7.66 -4.62 4.49
C GLY A 246 -6.92 -3.36 4.06
N SER A 247 -7.07 -2.95 2.80
CA SER A 247 -6.46 -1.71 2.33
C SER A 247 -7.06 -0.48 3.02
N PHE A 248 -8.34 -0.51 3.34
CA PHE A 248 -9.02 0.59 4.04
C PHE A 248 -8.53 0.70 5.50
N GLY A 249 -8.30 -0.41 6.19
CA GLY A 249 -7.75 -0.43 7.53
C GLY A 249 -6.34 0.17 7.60
N LEU A 250 -5.46 -0.19 6.66
CA LEU A 250 -4.12 0.38 6.56
C LEU A 250 -4.16 1.88 6.22
N GLN A 251 -4.99 2.30 5.26
CA GLN A 251 -5.14 3.73 4.92
C GLN A 251 -5.52 4.55 6.15
N ARG A 252 -6.52 4.09 6.91
CA ARG A 252 -6.97 4.74 8.13
C ARG A 252 -5.87 4.78 9.18
N ALA A 253 -5.14 3.68 9.38
CA ALA A 253 -4.05 3.60 10.34
C ALA A 253 -2.93 4.59 10.05
N PHE A 254 -2.46 4.64 8.80
CA PHE A 254 -1.43 5.60 8.41
C PHE A 254 -1.91 7.05 8.50
N ARG A 255 -3.17 7.31 8.19
CA ARG A 255 -3.76 8.65 8.34
C ARG A 255 -3.81 9.08 9.81
N LEU A 256 -4.22 8.17 10.72
CA LEU A 256 -4.20 8.42 12.17
C LEU A 256 -2.77 8.64 12.69
N ALA A 257 -1.79 7.93 12.16
CA ALA A 257 -0.39 8.13 12.47
C ALA A 257 0.19 9.46 11.94
N GLY A 258 -0.53 10.20 11.09
CA GLY A 258 -0.14 11.52 10.58
C GLY A 258 0.45 11.53 9.17
N VAL A 259 0.38 10.42 8.42
CA VAL A 259 0.82 10.35 7.01
C VAL A 259 -0.14 11.13 6.11
N ARG A 260 0.40 11.89 5.16
CA ARG A 260 -0.39 12.79 4.32
C ARG A 260 -0.97 12.13 3.07
N SER A 261 -0.14 11.39 2.35
CA SER A 261 -0.54 10.73 1.11
C SER A 261 -0.05 9.30 1.10
N MET A 262 -0.74 8.43 0.38
CA MET A 262 -0.37 7.02 0.28
C MET A 262 -0.51 6.52 -1.15
N ILE A 263 0.43 5.68 -1.60
CA ILE A 263 0.21 4.80 -2.75
C ILE A 263 -0.03 3.41 -2.20
N ILE A 264 -1.15 2.82 -2.57
CA ILE A 264 -1.55 1.48 -2.13
C ILE A 264 -2.00 0.64 -3.32
N SER A 265 -1.97 -0.68 -3.15
CA SER A 265 -2.54 -1.62 -4.12
C SER A 265 -3.92 -2.10 -3.67
N LEU A 266 -4.90 -2.10 -4.58
CA LEU A 266 -6.24 -2.65 -4.36
C LEU A 266 -6.28 -4.17 -4.53
N SER A 267 -5.30 -4.75 -5.24
CA SER A 267 -5.19 -6.19 -5.50
C SER A 267 -3.74 -6.56 -5.79
N GLU A 268 -3.48 -7.86 -5.98
CA GLU A 268 -2.15 -8.34 -6.36
C GLU A 268 -1.73 -7.79 -7.73
N ILE A 269 -0.49 -7.29 -7.78
CA ILE A 269 0.16 -6.85 -9.01
C ILE A 269 1.44 -7.67 -9.14
N PRO A 270 1.76 -8.20 -10.35
CA PRO A 270 2.99 -8.99 -10.52
C PRO A 270 4.25 -8.18 -10.18
N ASP A 271 5.22 -8.80 -9.51
CA ASP A 271 6.45 -8.16 -9.01
C ASP A 271 7.17 -7.30 -10.05
N ARG A 272 7.27 -7.80 -11.29
CA ARG A 272 7.96 -7.08 -12.36
C ARG A 272 7.28 -5.76 -12.70
N GLU A 273 5.97 -5.78 -12.83
CA GLU A 273 5.16 -4.62 -13.17
C GLU A 273 5.08 -3.64 -12.00
N THR A 274 5.12 -4.14 -10.77
CA THR A 274 5.26 -3.32 -9.54
C THR A 274 6.56 -2.54 -9.56
N VAL A 275 7.70 -3.19 -9.80
CA VAL A 275 9.02 -2.52 -9.92
C VAL A 275 9.00 -1.47 -11.04
N GLU A 276 8.40 -1.80 -12.18
CA GLU A 276 8.30 -0.89 -13.34
C GLU A 276 7.46 0.35 -12.99
N PHE A 277 6.30 0.15 -12.36
CA PHE A 277 5.40 1.23 -11.94
C PHE A 277 6.07 2.15 -10.91
N MET A 278 6.60 1.59 -9.83
CA MET A 278 7.22 2.38 -8.76
C MET A 278 8.45 3.14 -9.26
N THR A 279 9.30 2.50 -10.06
CA THR A 279 10.47 3.19 -10.67
C THR A 279 10.02 4.33 -11.61
N GLY A 280 8.94 4.13 -12.37
CA GLY A 280 8.33 5.16 -13.23
C GLY A 280 7.83 6.34 -12.41
N PHE A 281 7.06 6.08 -11.35
CA PHE A 281 6.52 7.09 -10.46
C PHE A 281 7.62 7.96 -9.84
N TYR A 282 8.62 7.34 -9.19
CA TYR A 282 9.71 8.08 -8.56
C TYR A 282 10.54 8.86 -9.58
N ARG A 283 10.74 8.33 -10.80
CA ARG A 283 11.43 9.02 -11.87
C ARG A 283 10.75 10.34 -12.24
N TYR A 284 9.44 10.33 -12.43
CA TYR A 284 8.70 11.54 -12.79
C TYR A 284 8.57 12.51 -11.63
N TRP A 285 8.37 11.99 -10.43
CA TRP A 285 8.30 12.83 -9.23
C TRP A 285 9.64 13.54 -8.95
N GLN A 286 10.78 12.83 -9.08
CA GLN A 286 12.12 13.42 -8.97
C GLN A 286 12.39 14.50 -10.03
N GLN A 287 11.78 14.41 -11.22
CA GLN A 287 11.87 15.40 -12.28
C GLN A 287 11.02 16.65 -12.03
N GLY A 288 10.33 16.75 -10.90
CA GLY A 288 9.58 17.93 -10.51
C GLY A 288 8.08 17.88 -10.82
N MET A 289 7.54 16.74 -11.25
CA MET A 289 6.09 16.58 -11.34
C MET A 289 5.49 16.49 -9.95
N SER A 290 4.25 16.95 -9.79
CA SER A 290 3.48 16.65 -8.58
C SER A 290 3.23 15.14 -8.45
N LYS A 291 2.95 14.64 -7.24
CA LYS A 291 2.63 13.23 -7.02
C LYS A 291 1.51 12.71 -7.94
N PRO A 292 0.35 13.39 -8.06
CA PRO A 292 -0.73 12.93 -8.95
C PRO A 292 -0.33 12.92 -10.44
N GLU A 293 0.43 13.91 -10.90
CA GLU A 293 0.90 13.96 -12.29
C GLU A 293 1.90 12.84 -12.59
N ALA A 294 2.89 12.63 -11.70
CA ALA A 294 3.88 11.56 -11.82
C ALA A 294 3.21 10.18 -11.82
N PHE A 295 2.23 10.00 -10.92
CA PHE A 295 1.45 8.77 -10.80
C PHE A 295 0.64 8.49 -12.08
N THR A 296 -0.15 9.46 -12.52
CA THR A 296 -0.99 9.33 -13.73
C THR A 296 -0.14 9.15 -14.99
N LYS A 297 1.00 9.84 -15.09
CA LYS A 297 1.91 9.67 -16.24
C LYS A 297 2.48 8.28 -16.28
N THR A 298 2.84 7.71 -15.13
CA THR A 298 3.30 6.33 -15.02
C THR A 298 2.20 5.35 -15.44
N GLN A 299 0.96 5.54 -14.97
CA GLN A 299 -0.17 4.72 -15.41
C GLN A 299 -0.35 4.76 -16.91
N ARG A 300 -0.29 5.95 -17.53
CA ARG A 300 -0.43 6.11 -18.99
C ARG A 300 0.70 5.42 -19.77
N GLU A 301 1.94 5.44 -19.28
CA GLU A 301 3.03 4.65 -19.87
C GLU A 301 2.78 3.16 -19.77
N MET A 302 2.31 2.68 -18.61
CA MET A 302 1.98 1.27 -18.42
C MET A 302 0.79 0.84 -19.30
N ILE A 303 -0.22 1.69 -19.49
CA ILE A 303 -1.31 1.46 -20.45
C ILE A 303 -0.75 1.25 -21.86
N GLY A 304 0.23 2.06 -22.28
CA GLY A 304 0.87 1.90 -23.59
C GLY A 304 1.50 0.53 -23.80
N LYS A 305 1.99 -0.10 -22.74
CA LYS A 305 2.64 -1.43 -22.79
C LYS A 305 1.66 -2.59 -22.52
N TYR A 306 0.72 -2.38 -21.61
CA TYR A 306 -0.13 -3.44 -21.03
C TYR A 306 -1.62 -3.11 -21.14
N ARG A 307 -2.04 -2.48 -22.26
CA ARG A 307 -3.40 -1.99 -22.46
C ARG A 307 -4.49 -3.03 -22.15
N ASN A 308 -4.27 -4.26 -22.57
CA ASN A 308 -5.25 -5.34 -22.45
C ASN A 308 -5.14 -6.11 -21.11
N ASP A 309 -4.29 -5.66 -20.20
CA ASP A 309 -4.05 -6.29 -18.91
C ASP A 309 -4.02 -5.22 -17.80
N PRO A 310 -5.20 -4.67 -17.42
CA PRO A 310 -5.30 -3.60 -16.42
C PRO A 310 -4.75 -3.97 -15.04
N GLN A 311 -4.70 -5.27 -14.70
CA GLN A 311 -4.10 -5.73 -13.45
C GLN A 311 -2.67 -5.25 -13.26
N LYS A 312 -1.95 -4.99 -14.33
CA LYS A 312 -0.54 -4.56 -14.29
C LYS A 312 -0.32 -3.08 -13.99
N TRP A 313 -1.39 -2.24 -14.00
CA TRP A 313 -1.23 -0.79 -13.86
C TRP A 313 -2.38 -0.07 -13.16
N ALA A 314 -3.61 -0.61 -13.17
CA ALA A 314 -4.79 0.10 -12.70
C ALA A 314 -5.04 -0.05 -11.20
N TYR A 315 -4.46 -1.09 -10.58
CA TYR A 315 -4.76 -1.44 -9.20
C TYR A 315 -3.95 -0.67 -8.16
N PHE A 316 -2.93 0.08 -8.57
CA PHE A 316 -2.38 1.12 -7.69
C PHE A 316 -3.29 2.34 -7.66
N ILE A 317 -3.50 2.91 -6.47
CA ILE A 317 -4.18 4.19 -6.27
C ILE A 317 -3.31 5.12 -5.43
N LEU A 318 -3.40 6.42 -5.72
CA LEU A 318 -2.83 7.48 -4.91
C LEU A 318 -3.94 8.09 -4.06
N VAL A 319 -3.82 7.96 -2.74
CA VAL A 319 -4.74 8.51 -1.73
C VAL A 319 -4.11 9.77 -1.15
N GLU A 320 -4.88 10.85 -1.10
CA GLU A 320 -4.46 12.17 -0.62
C GLU A 320 -5.32 12.68 0.55
#